data_fe7ecd2a45bc7b141b74c16dd5a04ed3
#
_entry.id   fe7ecd2a45bc7b141b74c16dd5a04ed3
#
_cell.length_a   1.000
_cell.length_b   1.000
_cell.length_c   1.000
_cell.angle_alpha   90.00
_cell.angle_beta   90.00
_cell.angle_gamma   90.00
#
_symmetry.space_group_name_H-M   'P 1'
#
loop_
_entity.id
_entity.type
_entity.pdbx_description
1 polymer ?
#
loop_
_entity_poly.entity_id
_entity_poly.type
_entity_poly.pdbx_seq_one_letter_code
_entity_poly.pdbx_strand_id
1 'polypeptide(L)'
;MLIALVLLLLAGLPAAVWLDLRTLAENSLQRQASDLNSIITSVRGYYASNVVARVLASPGSTQVVHNYDAVPGAIPIPATLSLELGRVIGEQQRNISYRFVSDYPFKYRAPHLLDDFERSSLAALRANPNQLLTRISGSLLTREVRLVAPIIMGPACVNCHNANAESTKHDWKVGDVRGIQEVTVSQALATNIFSFKYLLIYFVIAATAGFGFIALQRRQARTIRAMNRELESANDFLATISMKISRYLAPQVYKSIFSGQKDVTIHTERKKLTIFFSDIKDFTATTERLQPEEITLLLNEYFTEMSVIAARHGGTVDKFIGDALLIFFGDPETKGAAEDAKACLNMAVEMQRRLAELNVKWRGQGTEQPFRVRMGINTGFCNVGNFGSLDRMDYTIIGAEANLAARLQSIAEPDHIVISYETYALVRDLVAAHPLPPISMKGISRPVVPYAVEAMLGEAGQKIQVFSEHMAGLDFYLDTSALDGPAAERIRATLRDAMAALERLEGGGPPVATPGTAN
;
A
#
# COMPACT_ATOMS: atom_id res chain seq x y z
N MET A 1 -8.86 9.06 -12.59
CA MET A 1 -9.82 10.08 -12.13
C MET A 1 -9.52 11.46 -12.73
N LEU A 2 -8.34 12.05 -12.58
CA LEU A 2 -7.99 13.40 -13.11
C LEU A 2 -8.15 13.51 -14.64
N ILE A 3 -7.71 12.51 -15.42
CA ILE A 3 -7.84 12.49 -16.89
C ILE A 3 -9.32 12.48 -17.29
N ALA A 4 -10.17 11.73 -16.61
CA ALA A 4 -11.60 11.69 -16.87
C ALA A 4 -12.26 13.04 -16.57
N LEU A 5 -11.85 13.72 -15.50
CA LEU A 5 -12.32 15.05 -15.14
C LEU A 5 -11.91 16.09 -16.21
N VAL A 6 -10.68 16.04 -16.69
CA VAL A 6 -10.16 16.93 -17.75
C VAL A 6 -10.93 16.70 -19.06
N LEU A 7 -11.19 15.46 -19.44
CA LEU A 7 -11.97 15.12 -20.62
C LEU A 7 -13.43 15.58 -20.50
N LEU A 8 -14.03 15.44 -19.30
CA LEU A 8 -15.37 15.91 -19.01
C LEU A 8 -15.48 17.44 -19.11
N LEU A 9 -14.49 18.18 -18.61
CA LEU A 9 -14.41 19.63 -18.75
C LEU A 9 -14.20 20.07 -20.20
N LEU A 10 -13.31 19.38 -20.93
CA LEU A 10 -13.03 19.71 -22.34
C LEU A 10 -14.22 19.42 -23.27
N ALA A 11 -15.04 18.43 -23.00
CA ALA A 11 -16.22 18.10 -23.80
C ALA A 11 -17.50 18.78 -23.26
N GLY A 12 -17.64 18.87 -21.95
CA GLY A 12 -18.85 19.39 -21.29
C GLY A 12 -18.99 20.90 -21.43
N LEU A 13 -17.91 21.66 -21.32
CA LEU A 13 -17.97 23.12 -21.42
C LEU A 13 -18.39 23.59 -22.83
N PRO A 14 -17.84 23.08 -23.95
CA PRO A 14 -18.34 23.42 -25.30
C PRO A 14 -19.80 23.05 -25.51
N ALA A 15 -20.23 21.90 -24.99
CA ALA A 15 -21.64 21.48 -25.07
C ALA A 15 -22.57 22.42 -24.29
N ALA A 16 -22.19 22.83 -23.09
CA ALA A 16 -22.95 23.78 -22.30
C ALA A 16 -23.04 25.16 -22.97
N VAL A 17 -21.91 25.69 -23.45
CA VAL A 17 -21.86 26.96 -24.19
C VAL A 17 -22.72 26.91 -25.44
N TRP A 18 -22.68 25.79 -26.18
CA TRP A 18 -23.53 25.60 -27.37
C TRP A 18 -25.02 25.61 -27.02
N LEU A 19 -25.43 24.93 -25.94
CA LEU A 19 -26.82 24.94 -25.45
C LEU A 19 -27.29 26.34 -25.04
N ASP A 20 -26.45 27.09 -24.33
CA ASP A 20 -26.75 28.48 -23.92
C ASP A 20 -26.89 29.38 -25.14
N LEU A 21 -25.96 29.31 -26.10
CA LEU A 21 -26.04 30.07 -27.34
C LEU A 21 -27.30 29.77 -28.14
N ARG A 22 -27.68 28.50 -28.19
CA ARG A 22 -28.92 28.08 -28.83
C ARG A 22 -30.13 28.72 -28.19
N THR A 23 -30.21 28.67 -26.85
CA THR A 23 -31.32 29.24 -26.09
C THR A 23 -31.37 30.77 -26.24
N LEU A 24 -30.23 31.43 -26.20
CA LEU A 24 -30.13 32.89 -26.43
C LEU A 24 -30.57 33.27 -27.84
N ALA A 25 -30.16 32.53 -28.85
CA ALA A 25 -30.57 32.75 -30.23
C ALA A 25 -32.09 32.59 -30.41
N GLU A 26 -32.69 31.52 -29.87
CA GLU A 26 -34.12 31.25 -29.90
C GLU A 26 -34.92 32.42 -29.25
N ASN A 27 -34.50 32.85 -28.06
CA ASN A 27 -35.14 33.97 -27.35
C ASN A 27 -34.99 35.32 -28.10
N SER A 28 -33.79 35.57 -28.70
CA SER A 28 -33.55 36.78 -29.49
C SER A 28 -34.42 36.80 -30.76
N LEU A 29 -34.51 35.69 -31.49
CA LEU A 29 -35.35 35.58 -32.68
C LEU A 29 -36.84 35.76 -32.35
N GLN A 30 -37.30 35.18 -31.25
CA GLN A 30 -38.67 35.31 -30.80
C GLN A 30 -39.00 36.79 -30.46
N ARG A 31 -38.09 37.48 -29.79
CA ARG A 31 -38.28 38.92 -29.53
C ARG A 31 -38.31 39.73 -30.81
N GLN A 32 -37.36 39.53 -31.74
CA GLN A 32 -37.32 40.21 -33.02
C GLN A 32 -38.63 39.98 -33.83
N ALA A 33 -39.13 38.75 -33.89
CA ALA A 33 -40.40 38.45 -34.54
C ALA A 33 -41.58 39.14 -33.88
N SER A 34 -41.63 39.21 -32.54
CA SER A 34 -42.64 39.93 -31.78
C SER A 34 -42.59 41.43 -31.99
N ASP A 35 -41.39 42.00 -31.93
CA ASP A 35 -41.22 43.47 -32.12
C ASP A 35 -41.61 43.89 -33.52
N LEU A 36 -41.17 43.13 -34.55
CA LEU A 36 -41.55 43.38 -35.92
C LEU A 36 -43.05 43.23 -36.17
N ASN A 37 -43.66 42.18 -35.59
CA ASN A 37 -45.14 42.01 -35.62
C ASN A 37 -45.87 43.22 -35.00
N SER A 38 -45.39 43.72 -33.88
CA SER A 38 -45.97 44.88 -33.19
C SER A 38 -45.82 46.18 -34.03
N ILE A 39 -44.62 46.39 -34.61
CA ILE A 39 -44.37 47.55 -35.50
C ILE A 39 -45.30 47.53 -36.72
N ILE A 40 -45.36 46.42 -37.43
CA ILE A 40 -46.23 46.28 -38.64
C ILE A 40 -47.69 46.49 -38.27
N THR A 41 -48.12 45.92 -37.16
CA THR A 41 -49.50 46.07 -36.66
C THR A 41 -49.84 47.51 -36.33
N SER A 42 -48.91 48.21 -35.66
CA SER A 42 -49.06 49.61 -35.28
C SER A 42 -49.08 50.54 -36.51
N VAL A 43 -48.16 50.34 -37.44
CA VAL A 43 -48.13 51.09 -38.73
C VAL A 43 -49.41 50.89 -39.49
N ARG A 44 -49.87 49.64 -39.64
CA ARG A 44 -51.12 49.33 -40.31
C ARG A 44 -52.31 50.00 -39.63
N GLY A 45 -52.41 49.93 -38.29
CA GLY A 45 -53.47 50.54 -37.52
C GLY A 45 -53.47 52.07 -37.65
N TYR A 46 -52.30 52.69 -37.52
CA TYR A 46 -52.18 54.16 -37.72
C TYR A 46 -52.58 54.57 -39.11
N TYR A 47 -52.09 53.88 -40.13
CA TYR A 47 -52.43 54.17 -41.51
C TYR A 47 -53.93 54.02 -41.76
N ALA A 48 -54.56 52.98 -41.32
CA ALA A 48 -55.97 52.73 -41.43
C ALA A 48 -56.83 53.86 -40.81
N SER A 49 -56.52 54.27 -39.57
CA SER A 49 -57.30 55.20 -38.80
C SER A 49 -57.01 56.69 -39.10
N ASN A 50 -55.74 57.02 -39.47
CA ASN A 50 -55.34 58.42 -39.63
C ASN A 50 -55.17 58.86 -41.11
N VAL A 51 -54.91 57.93 -42.00
CA VAL A 51 -54.73 58.24 -43.43
C VAL A 51 -55.99 57.82 -44.19
N VAL A 52 -56.24 56.52 -44.25
CA VAL A 52 -57.38 55.96 -45.03
C VAL A 52 -58.71 56.50 -44.58
N ALA A 53 -59.00 56.50 -43.25
CA ALA A 53 -60.23 57.02 -42.73
C ALA A 53 -60.47 58.51 -43.07
N ARG A 54 -59.43 59.34 -43.07
CA ARG A 54 -59.50 60.76 -43.46
C ARG A 54 -59.78 60.95 -44.95
N VAL A 55 -59.09 60.13 -45.80
CA VAL A 55 -59.33 60.17 -47.23
C VAL A 55 -60.75 59.75 -47.56
N LEU A 56 -61.24 58.67 -46.93
CA LEU A 56 -62.65 58.22 -47.14
C LEU A 56 -63.69 59.20 -46.60
N ALA A 57 -63.36 60.01 -45.59
CA ALA A 57 -64.28 60.98 -45.03
C ALA A 57 -64.27 62.31 -45.80
N SER A 58 -63.32 62.58 -46.68
CA SER A 58 -63.19 63.80 -47.44
C SER A 58 -63.62 63.63 -48.86
N PRO A 59 -64.56 64.48 -49.36
CA PRO A 59 -64.91 64.44 -50.80
C PRO A 59 -63.75 64.93 -51.64
N GLY A 60 -63.07 64.01 -52.33
CA GLY A 60 -61.92 64.24 -53.21
C GLY A 60 -61.74 63.15 -54.25
N SER A 61 -60.75 63.37 -55.15
CA SER A 61 -60.48 62.36 -56.24
C SER A 61 -59.58 61.21 -55.81
N THR A 62 -59.10 61.23 -54.55
CA THR A 62 -58.19 60.17 -54.05
C THR A 62 -58.99 58.89 -53.71
N GLN A 63 -58.65 57.82 -54.35
CA GLN A 63 -59.27 56.51 -54.12
C GLN A 63 -58.39 55.64 -53.21
N VAL A 64 -59.01 54.78 -52.38
CA VAL A 64 -58.32 53.79 -51.56
C VAL A 64 -58.56 52.41 -52.20
N VAL A 65 -57.55 51.92 -52.89
CA VAL A 65 -57.70 50.71 -53.72
C VAL A 65 -56.51 49.74 -53.53
N HIS A 66 -56.68 48.48 -53.86
CA HIS A 66 -55.63 47.48 -53.70
C HIS A 66 -54.53 47.59 -54.79
N ASN A 67 -54.90 48.09 -55.97
CA ASN A 67 -54.05 48.28 -57.15
C ASN A 67 -53.75 49.76 -57.36
N TYR A 68 -53.41 50.48 -56.30
CA TYR A 68 -53.21 51.92 -56.24
C TYR A 68 -52.11 52.41 -57.19
N ASP A 69 -51.15 51.52 -57.52
CA ASP A 69 -50.06 51.79 -58.46
C ASP A 69 -50.54 51.94 -59.92
N ALA A 70 -51.68 51.31 -60.23
CA ALA A 70 -52.30 51.41 -61.53
C ALA A 70 -53.35 52.54 -61.63
N VAL A 71 -53.68 53.25 -60.53
CA VAL A 71 -54.69 54.31 -60.48
C VAL A 71 -54.06 55.63 -60.04
N PRO A 72 -53.92 56.61 -60.96
CA PRO A 72 -53.30 57.87 -60.62
C PRO A 72 -53.95 58.60 -59.44
N GLY A 73 -53.14 58.93 -58.41
CA GLY A 73 -53.62 59.61 -57.21
C GLY A 73 -54.30 58.74 -56.17
N ALA A 74 -54.33 57.41 -56.38
CA ALA A 74 -54.86 56.46 -55.39
C ALA A 74 -53.82 56.13 -54.32
N ILE A 75 -54.31 55.68 -53.17
CA ILE A 75 -53.49 55.16 -52.08
C ILE A 75 -53.85 53.71 -51.76
N PRO A 76 -52.91 52.92 -51.25
CA PRO A 76 -53.13 51.49 -50.96
C PRO A 76 -54.14 51.29 -49.84
N ILE A 77 -54.86 50.18 -49.85
CA ILE A 77 -55.57 49.69 -48.68
C ILE A 77 -54.59 49.25 -47.59
N PRO A 78 -54.94 49.28 -46.31
CA PRO A 78 -54.04 48.96 -45.18
C PRO A 78 -53.38 47.57 -45.29
N ALA A 79 -54.09 46.57 -45.86
CA ALA A 79 -53.54 45.24 -46.11
C ALA A 79 -52.42 45.25 -47.18
N THR A 80 -52.61 46.01 -48.27
CA THR A 80 -51.59 46.15 -49.33
C THR A 80 -50.35 46.84 -48.80
N LEU A 81 -50.53 47.95 -48.04
CA LEU A 81 -49.38 48.62 -47.37
C LEU A 81 -48.58 47.66 -46.50
N SER A 82 -49.27 46.84 -45.68
CA SER A 82 -48.57 45.91 -44.80
C SER A 82 -47.80 44.84 -45.56
N LEU A 83 -48.34 44.33 -46.66
CA LEU A 83 -47.66 43.35 -47.52
C LEU A 83 -46.44 43.96 -48.22
N GLU A 84 -46.56 45.17 -48.73
CA GLU A 84 -45.45 45.88 -49.38
C GLU A 84 -44.36 46.23 -48.37
N LEU A 85 -44.71 46.73 -47.19
CA LEU A 85 -43.78 46.99 -46.13
C LEU A 85 -43.02 45.70 -45.73
N GLY A 86 -43.76 44.58 -45.63
CA GLY A 86 -43.14 43.27 -45.35
C GLY A 86 -42.20 42.84 -46.46
N ARG A 87 -42.58 43.05 -47.74
CA ARG A 87 -41.71 42.76 -48.87
C ARG A 87 -40.41 43.60 -48.83
N VAL A 88 -40.51 44.90 -48.61
CA VAL A 88 -39.37 45.83 -48.51
C VAL A 88 -38.45 45.42 -47.36
N ILE A 89 -39.00 45.05 -46.21
CA ILE A 89 -38.23 44.55 -45.07
C ILE A 89 -37.50 43.22 -45.45
N GLY A 90 -38.17 42.31 -46.10
CA GLY A 90 -37.59 41.03 -46.54
C GLY A 90 -36.49 41.15 -47.62
N GLU A 91 -36.62 42.16 -48.51
CA GLU A 91 -35.62 42.48 -49.53
C GLU A 91 -34.33 43.08 -48.88
N GLN A 92 -34.49 43.91 -47.86
CA GLN A 92 -33.38 44.50 -47.11
C GLN A 92 -32.73 43.56 -46.12
N GLN A 93 -33.50 42.70 -45.48
CA GLN A 93 -33.08 41.75 -44.50
C GLN A 93 -33.47 40.31 -44.92
N ARG A 94 -32.57 39.60 -45.57
CA ARG A 94 -32.79 38.27 -46.17
C ARG A 94 -33.21 37.20 -45.15
N ASN A 95 -33.05 37.46 -43.88
CA ASN A 95 -33.38 36.55 -42.80
C ASN A 95 -34.79 36.78 -42.19
N ILE A 96 -35.54 37.74 -42.76
CA ILE A 96 -36.87 38.06 -42.29
C ILE A 96 -37.84 37.90 -43.45
N SER A 97 -38.98 37.28 -43.19
CA SER A 97 -40.11 37.27 -44.13
C SER A 97 -41.39 37.64 -43.41
N TYR A 98 -42.29 38.34 -44.10
CA TYR A 98 -43.59 38.72 -43.60
C TYR A 98 -44.64 38.22 -44.61
N ARG A 99 -45.66 37.53 -44.13
CA ARG A 99 -46.77 37.04 -44.93
C ARG A 99 -48.11 37.40 -44.30
N PHE A 100 -49.04 37.67 -45.16
CA PHE A 100 -50.43 37.80 -44.78
C PHE A 100 -51.17 36.57 -45.36
N VAL A 101 -51.80 35.79 -44.53
CA VAL A 101 -52.41 34.53 -44.92
C VAL A 101 -53.88 34.49 -44.49
N SER A 102 -54.74 34.09 -45.36
CA SER A 102 -56.17 33.95 -45.14
C SER A 102 -56.78 32.86 -46.01
N ASP A 103 -57.77 32.14 -45.49
CA ASP A 103 -58.62 31.20 -46.17
C ASP A 103 -59.78 31.84 -46.96
N TYR A 104 -59.97 33.19 -46.80
CA TYR A 104 -60.93 33.99 -47.54
C TYR A 104 -60.25 35.07 -48.36
N PRO A 105 -59.46 34.73 -49.38
CA PRO A 105 -58.83 35.74 -50.23
C PRO A 105 -59.87 36.50 -51.04
N PHE A 106 -59.56 37.74 -51.46
CA PHE A 106 -60.37 38.42 -52.47
C PHE A 106 -60.30 37.67 -53.81
N LYS A 107 -61.35 37.69 -54.64
CA LYS A 107 -61.42 36.97 -55.91
C LYS A 107 -60.27 37.28 -56.87
N TYR A 108 -59.69 38.45 -56.81
CA TYR A 108 -58.54 38.85 -57.63
C TYR A 108 -57.20 38.34 -57.10
N ARG A 109 -57.16 37.68 -55.92
CA ARG A 109 -55.95 37.12 -55.31
C ARG A 109 -55.93 35.62 -55.48
N ALA A 110 -54.76 35.08 -55.80
CA ALA A 110 -54.62 33.61 -55.77
C ALA A 110 -54.82 33.05 -54.37
N PRO A 111 -55.50 31.90 -54.23
CA PRO A 111 -55.64 31.23 -52.95
C PRO A 111 -54.27 30.89 -52.36
N HIS A 112 -54.11 31.18 -51.06
CA HIS A 112 -52.93 30.70 -50.36
C HIS A 112 -53.04 29.24 -49.96
N LEU A 113 -52.06 28.42 -50.31
CA LEU A 113 -51.89 27.09 -49.73
C LEU A 113 -51.39 27.23 -48.30
N LEU A 114 -52.25 26.95 -47.35
CA LEU A 114 -51.93 26.98 -45.93
C LEU A 114 -51.11 25.73 -45.56
N ASP A 115 -49.96 25.92 -44.91
CA ASP A 115 -49.30 24.80 -44.28
C ASP A 115 -50.01 24.36 -42.99
N ASP A 116 -49.54 23.27 -42.36
CA ASP A 116 -50.19 22.73 -41.16
C ASP A 116 -50.09 23.68 -39.95
N PHE A 117 -49.03 24.46 -39.86
CA PHE A 117 -48.89 25.44 -38.77
C PHE A 117 -49.82 26.64 -39.01
N GLU A 118 -49.87 27.17 -40.20
CA GLU A 118 -50.77 28.27 -40.57
C GLU A 118 -52.25 27.87 -40.38
N ARG A 119 -52.64 26.65 -40.80
CA ARG A 119 -54.01 26.13 -40.65
C ARG A 119 -54.40 25.95 -39.21
N SER A 120 -53.53 25.31 -38.41
CA SER A 120 -53.78 25.11 -36.97
C SER A 120 -53.79 26.43 -36.20
N SER A 121 -52.88 27.36 -36.55
CA SER A 121 -52.83 28.68 -35.95
C SER A 121 -54.05 29.52 -36.25
N LEU A 122 -54.55 29.50 -37.47
CA LEU A 122 -55.75 30.22 -37.87
C LEU A 122 -56.99 29.70 -37.11
N ALA A 123 -57.13 28.40 -36.94
CA ALA A 123 -58.18 27.81 -36.13
C ALA A 123 -58.10 28.20 -34.65
N ALA A 124 -56.92 28.14 -34.07
CA ALA A 124 -56.66 28.50 -32.67
C ALA A 124 -56.92 29.99 -32.40
N LEU A 125 -56.48 30.86 -33.30
CA LEU A 125 -56.64 32.32 -33.18
C LEU A 125 -58.10 32.77 -33.41
N ARG A 126 -58.90 32.02 -34.16
CA ARG A 126 -60.35 32.25 -34.23
C ARG A 126 -61.08 31.87 -32.94
N ALA A 127 -60.57 30.87 -32.23
CA ALA A 127 -61.09 30.50 -30.92
C ALA A 127 -60.64 31.51 -29.82
N ASN A 128 -59.40 32.00 -29.91
CA ASN A 128 -58.86 33.00 -28.96
C ASN A 128 -58.03 34.06 -29.70
N PRO A 129 -58.65 35.21 -30.07
CA PRO A 129 -58.00 36.26 -30.86
C PRO A 129 -56.92 37.07 -30.10
N ASN A 130 -56.78 36.90 -28.79
CA ASN A 130 -55.85 37.69 -27.99
C ASN A 130 -54.48 37.04 -27.76
N GLN A 131 -54.19 35.93 -28.45
CA GLN A 131 -52.92 35.24 -28.31
C GLN A 131 -52.02 35.41 -29.53
N LEU A 132 -50.73 35.21 -29.30
CA LEU A 132 -49.71 35.07 -30.33
C LEU A 132 -49.28 33.60 -30.33
N LEU A 133 -49.09 33.00 -31.51
CA LEU A 133 -48.62 31.65 -31.64
C LEU A 133 -47.21 31.64 -32.24
N THR A 134 -46.32 30.86 -31.65
CA THR A 134 -44.93 30.81 -32.09
C THR A 134 -44.55 29.34 -32.36
N ARG A 135 -43.85 29.09 -33.47
CA ARG A 135 -43.20 27.82 -33.76
C ARG A 135 -41.72 28.04 -33.97
N ILE A 136 -40.93 27.29 -33.22
CA ILE A 136 -39.46 27.28 -33.37
C ILE A 136 -39.08 26.02 -34.15
N SER A 137 -38.35 26.18 -35.21
CA SER A 137 -37.84 25.11 -36.08
C SER A 137 -36.40 25.36 -36.49
N GLY A 138 -35.81 24.41 -37.20
CA GLY A 138 -34.46 24.57 -37.73
C GLY A 138 -33.56 23.35 -37.47
N SER A 139 -32.31 23.46 -37.93
CA SER A 139 -31.28 22.43 -37.81
C SER A 139 -30.34 22.71 -36.61
N LEU A 140 -29.27 21.93 -36.50
CA LEU A 140 -28.18 22.19 -35.53
C LEU A 140 -27.46 23.53 -35.78
N LEU A 141 -27.50 24.03 -37.01
CA LEU A 141 -26.73 25.23 -37.43
C LEU A 141 -27.63 26.43 -37.78
N THR A 142 -28.93 26.26 -37.84
CA THR A 142 -29.86 27.33 -38.17
C THR A 142 -31.07 27.27 -37.21
N ARG A 143 -31.57 28.43 -36.82
CA ARG A 143 -32.83 28.54 -36.08
C ARG A 143 -33.77 29.43 -36.83
N GLU A 144 -35.03 29.07 -36.85
CA GLU A 144 -36.10 29.81 -37.45
C GLU A 144 -37.25 29.91 -36.43
N VAL A 145 -37.77 31.11 -36.29
CA VAL A 145 -38.93 31.38 -35.46
C VAL A 145 -40.02 31.94 -36.36
N ARG A 146 -41.15 31.26 -36.39
CA ARG A 146 -42.36 31.69 -37.05
C ARG A 146 -43.34 32.16 -35.98
N LEU A 147 -43.68 33.44 -36.02
CA LEU A 147 -44.68 34.05 -35.12
C LEU A 147 -45.92 34.43 -35.94
N VAL A 148 -47.04 34.01 -35.44
CA VAL A 148 -48.34 34.24 -36.06
C VAL A 148 -49.23 35.05 -35.13
N ALA A 149 -49.81 36.09 -35.67
CA ALA A 149 -50.74 36.98 -34.98
C ALA A 149 -52.07 37.12 -35.73
N PRO A 150 -53.22 37.29 -35.06
CA PRO A 150 -54.50 37.45 -35.72
C PRO A 150 -54.64 38.79 -36.40
N ILE A 151 -55.35 38.82 -37.49
CA ILE A 151 -55.81 40.05 -38.10
C ILE A 151 -57.28 40.21 -37.81
N ILE A 152 -57.58 41.05 -36.84
CA ILE A 152 -58.92 41.27 -36.29
C ILE A 152 -59.64 42.32 -37.12
N MET A 153 -60.89 42.06 -37.47
CA MET A 153 -61.80 42.95 -38.22
C MET A 153 -62.27 44.08 -37.35
N GLY A 154 -61.82 45.27 -37.65
CA GLY A 154 -62.39 46.50 -37.06
C GLY A 154 -63.63 47.01 -37.84
N PRO A 155 -64.35 48.00 -37.34
CA PRO A 155 -65.58 48.53 -37.98
C PRO A 155 -65.37 48.91 -39.46
N ALA A 156 -64.32 49.62 -39.79
CA ALA A 156 -63.96 50.01 -41.16
C ALA A 156 -63.66 48.79 -42.07
N CYS A 157 -62.99 47.76 -41.51
CA CYS A 157 -62.69 46.54 -42.23
C CYS A 157 -63.94 45.76 -42.58
N VAL A 158 -64.86 45.62 -41.59
CA VAL A 158 -66.15 44.95 -41.78
C VAL A 158 -67.00 45.62 -42.86
N ASN A 159 -67.18 46.96 -42.77
CA ASN A 159 -67.93 47.73 -43.76
C ASN A 159 -67.35 47.56 -45.18
N CYS A 160 -66.06 47.68 -45.34
CA CYS A 160 -65.37 47.52 -46.65
C CYS A 160 -65.55 46.05 -47.19
N HIS A 161 -65.26 45.06 -46.33
CA HIS A 161 -65.32 43.64 -46.78
C HIS A 161 -66.68 43.13 -47.09
N ASN A 162 -67.69 43.56 -46.34
CA ASN A 162 -69.08 43.14 -46.54
C ASN A 162 -69.71 43.83 -47.78
N ALA A 163 -69.30 45.06 -48.09
CA ALA A 163 -69.77 45.81 -49.22
C ALA A 163 -69.05 45.52 -50.54
N ASN A 164 -67.85 44.99 -50.50
CA ASN A 164 -66.98 44.80 -51.69
C ASN A 164 -67.41 43.54 -52.44
N ALA A 165 -67.85 43.65 -53.71
CA ALA A 165 -68.20 42.55 -54.59
C ALA A 165 -67.13 41.51 -54.82
N GLU A 166 -65.86 41.86 -54.67
CA GLU A 166 -64.71 40.99 -54.81
C GLU A 166 -64.40 40.19 -53.51
N SER A 167 -65.13 40.49 -52.41
CA SER A 167 -64.98 39.71 -51.17
C SER A 167 -65.56 38.32 -51.36
N THR A 168 -64.89 37.31 -50.79
CA THR A 168 -65.37 35.91 -50.80
C THR A 168 -66.29 35.59 -49.61
N LYS A 169 -66.39 36.50 -48.60
CA LYS A 169 -67.27 36.40 -47.45
C LYS A 169 -67.82 37.82 -47.12
N HIS A 170 -69.15 37.94 -46.93
CA HIS A 170 -69.89 39.19 -46.79
C HIS A 170 -70.66 39.35 -45.43
N ASP A 171 -70.39 38.41 -44.50
CA ASP A 171 -71.06 38.36 -43.18
C ASP A 171 -70.07 38.58 -42.02
N TRP A 172 -69.02 39.35 -42.28
CA TRP A 172 -68.03 39.68 -41.25
C TRP A 172 -68.58 40.52 -40.13
N LYS A 173 -68.12 40.21 -38.85
CA LYS A 173 -68.42 40.99 -37.65
C LYS A 173 -67.19 41.61 -37.08
N VAL A 174 -67.38 42.71 -36.34
CA VAL A 174 -66.25 43.35 -35.60
C VAL A 174 -65.73 42.35 -34.56
N GLY A 175 -64.43 42.14 -34.54
CA GLY A 175 -63.79 41.17 -33.70
C GLY A 175 -63.47 39.81 -34.39
N ASP A 176 -64.07 39.55 -35.54
CA ASP A 176 -63.73 38.34 -36.32
C ASP A 176 -62.28 38.32 -36.75
N VAL A 177 -61.66 37.11 -36.76
CA VAL A 177 -60.30 36.92 -37.27
C VAL A 177 -60.37 36.67 -38.78
N ARG A 178 -60.00 37.67 -39.57
CA ARG A 178 -59.97 37.66 -41.03
C ARG A 178 -58.93 36.70 -41.60
N GLY A 179 -57.79 36.65 -40.95
CA GLY A 179 -56.61 35.92 -41.35
C GLY A 179 -55.53 36.07 -40.31
N ILE A 180 -54.36 35.63 -40.65
CA ILE A 180 -53.17 35.72 -39.81
C ILE A 180 -52.06 36.50 -40.51
N GLN A 181 -51.32 37.26 -39.77
CA GLN A 181 -50.04 37.76 -40.18
C GLN A 181 -48.94 36.90 -39.59
N GLU A 182 -48.04 36.47 -40.44
CA GLU A 182 -46.89 35.64 -40.07
C GLU A 182 -45.61 36.40 -40.26
N VAL A 183 -44.80 36.42 -39.23
CA VAL A 183 -43.42 36.94 -39.25
C VAL A 183 -42.48 35.75 -39.04
N THR A 184 -41.65 35.47 -40.02
CA THR A 184 -40.61 34.46 -39.91
C THR A 184 -39.27 35.14 -39.81
N VAL A 185 -38.52 34.80 -38.78
CA VAL A 185 -37.14 35.26 -38.60
C VAL A 185 -36.21 34.05 -38.49
N SER A 186 -35.20 34.01 -39.36
CA SER A 186 -34.20 32.94 -39.35
C SER A 186 -32.81 33.48 -39.07
N GLN A 187 -32.05 32.70 -38.33
CA GLN A 187 -30.64 33.03 -38.04
C GLN A 187 -29.79 31.78 -38.10
N ALA A 188 -28.65 31.88 -38.78
CA ALA A 188 -27.60 30.88 -38.65
C ALA A 188 -26.96 30.99 -37.30
N LEU A 189 -26.88 29.90 -36.55
CA LEU A 189 -26.02 29.82 -35.37
C LEU A 189 -24.60 30.06 -35.88
N ALA A 190 -23.83 30.91 -35.16
CA ALA A 190 -22.49 31.27 -35.58
C ALA A 190 -21.62 30.02 -35.83
N THR A 191 -21.39 29.68 -37.08
CA THR A 191 -20.61 28.52 -37.49
C THR A 191 -19.12 28.84 -37.53
N ASN A 192 -18.77 30.11 -37.44
CA ASN A 192 -17.38 30.54 -37.46
C ASN A 192 -16.75 30.39 -36.07
N ILE A 193 -15.94 29.35 -35.89
CA ILE A 193 -15.19 29.07 -34.67
C ILE A 193 -14.35 30.30 -34.23
N PHE A 194 -13.89 31.09 -35.19
CA PHE A 194 -13.12 32.31 -34.87
C PHE A 194 -13.95 33.44 -34.24
N SER A 195 -15.27 33.36 -34.27
CA SER A 195 -16.13 34.24 -33.48
C SER A 195 -16.00 34.03 -31.95
N PHE A 196 -15.52 32.86 -31.56
CA PHE A 196 -15.29 32.47 -30.17
C PHE A 196 -13.83 32.59 -29.76
N LYS A 197 -13.09 33.55 -30.31
CA LYS A 197 -11.65 33.73 -30.09
C LYS A 197 -11.22 33.69 -28.61
N TYR A 198 -12.00 34.26 -27.71
CA TYR A 198 -11.68 34.25 -26.28
C TYR A 198 -11.85 32.86 -25.66
N LEU A 199 -12.86 32.09 -26.08
CA LEU A 199 -13.07 30.71 -25.67
C LEU A 199 -11.92 29.83 -26.17
N LEU A 200 -11.50 30.02 -27.42
CA LEU A 200 -10.38 29.29 -28.02
C LEU A 200 -9.06 29.59 -27.30
N ILE A 201 -8.80 30.87 -26.99
CA ILE A 201 -7.64 31.29 -26.18
C ILE A 201 -7.69 30.62 -24.79
N TYR A 202 -8.86 30.61 -24.15
CA TYR A 202 -9.03 29.96 -22.85
C TYR A 202 -8.67 28.47 -22.92
N PHE A 203 -9.15 27.73 -23.93
CA PHE A 203 -8.83 26.32 -24.09
C PHE A 203 -7.34 26.07 -24.36
N VAL A 204 -6.69 26.93 -25.13
CA VAL A 204 -5.24 26.83 -25.36
C VAL A 204 -4.48 27.02 -24.06
N ILE A 205 -4.85 28.03 -23.25
CA ILE A 205 -4.22 28.30 -21.95
C ILE A 205 -4.48 27.12 -20.99
N ALA A 206 -5.73 26.65 -20.91
CA ALA A 206 -6.09 25.54 -20.04
C ALA A 206 -5.36 24.24 -20.44
N ALA A 207 -5.26 23.97 -21.75
CA ALA A 207 -4.55 22.80 -22.26
C ALA A 207 -3.04 22.85 -21.97
N THR A 208 -2.41 24.02 -22.18
CA THR A 208 -0.97 24.21 -21.90
C THR A 208 -0.67 24.12 -20.42
N ALA A 209 -1.51 24.73 -19.56
CA ALA A 209 -1.40 24.63 -18.10
C ALA A 209 -1.60 23.19 -17.63
N GLY A 210 -2.61 22.50 -18.15
CA GLY A 210 -2.88 21.09 -17.85
C GLY A 210 -1.73 20.17 -18.27
N PHE A 211 -1.17 20.37 -19.44
CA PHE A 211 -0.01 19.60 -19.92
C PHE A 211 1.23 19.87 -19.05
N GLY A 212 1.49 21.14 -18.72
CA GLY A 212 2.57 21.54 -17.81
C GLY A 212 2.43 20.90 -16.43
N PHE A 213 1.23 20.90 -15.88
CA PHE A 213 0.93 20.25 -14.59
C PHE A 213 1.17 18.74 -14.63
N ILE A 214 0.69 18.06 -15.69
CA ILE A 214 0.92 16.60 -15.85
C ILE A 214 2.42 16.29 -16.00
N ALA A 215 3.15 17.11 -16.75
CA ALA A 215 4.59 16.95 -16.92
C ALA A 215 5.35 17.11 -15.59
N LEU A 216 4.97 18.12 -14.80
CA LEU A 216 5.53 18.35 -13.45
C LEU A 216 5.24 17.18 -12.50
N GLN A 217 4.00 16.70 -12.46
CA GLN A 217 3.59 15.55 -11.65
C GLN A 217 4.36 14.27 -12.04
N ARG A 218 4.53 14.04 -13.34
CA ARG A 218 5.33 12.89 -13.82
C ARG A 218 6.80 13.01 -13.43
N ARG A 219 7.36 14.22 -13.47
CA ARG A 219 8.74 14.47 -13.03
C ARG A 219 8.90 14.22 -11.55
N GLN A 220 8.02 14.75 -10.71
CA GLN A 220 8.03 14.52 -9.26
C GLN A 220 7.87 13.03 -8.93
N ALA A 221 6.93 12.33 -9.57
CA ALA A 221 6.73 10.90 -9.37
C ALA A 221 7.97 10.06 -9.75
N ARG A 222 8.74 10.46 -10.79
CA ARG A 222 10.00 9.80 -11.15
C ARG A 222 11.07 10.02 -10.09
N THR A 223 11.20 11.25 -9.58
CA THR A 223 12.18 11.58 -8.52
C THR A 223 11.87 10.83 -7.24
N ILE A 224 10.61 10.81 -6.81
CA ILE A 224 10.19 10.06 -5.61
C ILE A 224 10.47 8.56 -5.77
N ARG A 225 10.18 7.98 -6.93
CA ARG A 225 10.48 6.55 -7.19
C ARG A 225 11.97 6.26 -7.20
N ALA A 226 12.80 7.18 -7.71
CA ALA A 226 14.26 7.03 -7.67
C ALA A 226 14.77 7.07 -6.23
N MET A 227 14.33 8.06 -5.43
CA MET A 227 14.69 8.17 -4.01
C MET A 227 14.23 6.96 -3.19
N ASN A 228 13.02 6.44 -3.42
CA ASN A 228 12.53 5.25 -2.72
C ASN A 228 13.40 4.02 -3.04
N ARG A 229 13.80 3.82 -4.29
CA ARG A 229 14.70 2.72 -4.67
C ARG A 229 16.08 2.84 -4.01
N GLU A 230 16.62 4.05 -3.94
CA GLU A 230 17.89 4.32 -3.27
C GLU A 230 17.77 4.04 -1.76
N LEU A 231 16.67 4.48 -1.14
CA LEU A 231 16.38 4.21 0.27
C LEU A 231 16.20 2.71 0.56
N GLU A 232 15.45 1.99 -0.28
CA GLU A 232 15.30 0.53 -0.19
C GLU A 232 16.66 -0.17 -0.29
N SER A 233 17.47 0.20 -1.29
CA SER A 233 18.84 -0.35 -1.47
C SER A 233 19.74 -0.06 -0.28
N ALA A 234 19.69 1.15 0.30
CA ALA A 234 20.44 1.50 1.49
C ALA A 234 19.98 0.72 2.73
N ASN A 235 18.66 0.55 2.90
CA ASN A 235 18.10 -0.24 4.00
C ASN A 235 18.49 -1.73 3.87
N ASP A 236 18.40 -2.31 2.68
CA ASP A 236 18.83 -3.69 2.43
C ASP A 236 20.32 -3.89 2.69
N PHE A 237 21.13 -2.91 2.30
CA PHE A 237 22.57 -2.91 2.60
C PHE A 237 22.82 -2.85 4.10
N LEU A 238 22.16 -1.93 4.83
CA LEU A 238 22.28 -1.83 6.29
C LEU A 238 21.81 -3.10 7.00
N ALA A 239 20.68 -3.67 6.57
CA ALA A 239 20.18 -4.94 7.12
C ALA A 239 21.18 -6.09 6.87
N THR A 240 21.78 -6.15 5.68
CA THR A 240 22.78 -7.15 5.34
C THR A 240 24.04 -7.00 6.20
N ILE A 241 24.56 -5.78 6.38
CA ILE A 241 25.70 -5.52 7.26
C ILE A 241 25.37 -5.86 8.69
N SER A 242 24.22 -5.41 9.19
CA SER A 242 23.76 -5.70 10.54
C SER A 242 23.70 -7.21 10.81
N MET A 243 23.16 -7.99 9.85
CA MET A 243 23.10 -9.46 9.92
C MET A 243 24.50 -10.10 9.88
N LYS A 244 25.45 -9.53 9.14
CA LYS A 244 26.83 -10.03 9.14
C LYS A 244 27.53 -9.75 10.46
N ILE A 245 27.37 -8.55 11.02
CA ILE A 245 27.95 -8.16 12.31
C ILE A 245 27.38 -9.01 13.45
N SER A 246 26.09 -9.36 13.39
CA SER A 246 25.45 -10.19 14.43
C SER A 246 26.12 -11.56 14.62
N ARG A 247 26.86 -12.06 13.63
CA ARG A 247 27.60 -13.34 13.73
C ARG A 247 28.89 -13.24 14.55
N TYR A 248 29.39 -12.03 14.79
CA TYR A 248 30.61 -11.78 15.56
C TYR A 248 30.32 -11.37 17.01
N LEU A 249 29.07 -11.18 17.36
CA LEU A 249 28.61 -10.81 18.70
C LEU A 249 27.70 -11.89 19.27
N ALA A 250 27.75 -12.07 20.61
CA ALA A 250 26.74 -12.88 21.24
C ALA A 250 25.33 -12.31 20.96
N PRO A 251 24.29 -13.15 20.65
CA PRO A 251 22.96 -12.68 20.27
C PRO A 251 22.33 -11.70 21.29
N GLN A 252 22.59 -11.92 22.58
CA GLN A 252 22.09 -11.06 23.66
C GLN A 252 22.76 -9.66 23.62
N VAL A 253 24.06 -9.61 23.33
CA VAL A 253 24.84 -8.37 23.21
C VAL A 253 24.39 -7.60 21.96
N TYR A 254 24.27 -8.30 20.84
CA TYR A 254 23.74 -7.73 19.60
C TYR A 254 22.37 -7.10 19.81
N LYS A 255 21.42 -7.85 20.41
CA LYS A 255 20.07 -7.37 20.72
C LYS A 255 20.10 -6.13 21.63
N SER A 256 20.94 -6.12 22.65
CA SER A 256 21.04 -5.00 23.60
C SER A 256 21.59 -3.73 22.96
N ILE A 257 22.58 -3.84 22.06
CA ILE A 257 23.14 -2.70 21.31
C ILE A 257 22.12 -2.16 20.30
N PHE A 258 21.54 -3.03 19.46
CA PHE A 258 20.62 -2.60 18.38
C PHE A 258 19.22 -2.20 18.88
N SER A 259 18.84 -2.59 20.11
CA SER A 259 17.62 -2.06 20.76
C SER A 259 17.85 -0.71 21.45
N GLY A 260 19.07 -0.18 21.47
CA GLY A 260 19.42 1.07 22.13
C GLY A 260 19.47 0.97 23.68
N GLN A 261 19.47 -0.25 24.23
CA GLN A 261 19.59 -0.45 25.69
C GLN A 261 21.00 -0.26 26.22
N LYS A 262 22.01 -0.53 25.39
CA LYS A 262 23.42 -0.30 25.71
C LYS A 262 24.12 0.47 24.59
N ASP A 263 24.88 1.49 24.98
CA ASP A 263 25.75 2.23 24.07
C ASP A 263 27.08 1.48 23.84
N VAL A 264 27.64 1.66 22.64
CA VAL A 264 28.96 1.13 22.28
C VAL A 264 30.03 2.08 22.80
N THR A 265 30.15 2.20 24.12
CA THR A 265 31.18 2.99 24.83
C THR A 265 31.99 2.07 25.73
N ILE A 266 33.23 2.47 26.04
CA ILE A 266 34.05 1.76 27.03
C ILE A 266 33.40 1.99 28.40
N HIS A 267 32.61 1.02 28.84
CA HIS A 267 31.94 1.04 30.12
C HIS A 267 31.82 -0.37 30.67
N THR A 268 32.13 -0.52 31.96
CA THR A 268 32.07 -1.80 32.66
C THR A 268 31.32 -1.68 33.95
N GLU A 269 30.60 -2.74 34.29
CA GLU A 269 29.85 -2.85 35.53
C GLU A 269 30.34 -4.04 36.35
N ARG A 270 30.35 -3.91 37.67
CA ARG A 270 30.65 -5.02 38.57
C ARG A 270 29.38 -5.79 38.88
N LYS A 271 29.30 -7.01 38.36
CA LYS A 271 28.13 -7.90 38.55
C LYS A 271 28.51 -9.24 39.10
N LYS A 272 27.58 -9.88 39.83
CA LYS A 272 27.73 -11.26 40.25
C LYS A 272 27.28 -12.16 39.09
N LEU A 273 28.23 -12.86 38.50
CA LEU A 273 28.03 -13.71 37.33
C LEU A 273 28.29 -15.16 37.65
N THR A 274 27.64 -16.08 36.93
CA THR A 274 28.04 -17.47 36.87
C THR A 274 28.78 -17.72 35.59
N ILE A 275 29.99 -18.22 35.70
CA ILE A 275 31.02 -18.31 34.64
C ILE A 275 31.27 -19.77 34.37
N PHE A 276 31.18 -20.16 33.10
CA PHE A 276 31.43 -21.49 32.60
C PHE A 276 32.67 -21.48 31.67
N PHE A 277 33.57 -22.40 31.93
CA PHE A 277 34.68 -22.73 31.05
C PHE A 277 34.62 -24.19 30.63
N SER A 278 34.81 -24.46 29.35
CA SER A 278 35.06 -25.83 28.85
C SER A 278 36.30 -25.86 27.95
N ASP A 279 36.93 -27.01 27.86
CA ASP A 279 38.15 -27.23 27.09
C ASP A 279 38.21 -28.70 26.63
N ILE A 280 38.70 -28.95 25.43
CA ILE A 280 38.83 -30.31 24.90
C ILE A 280 40.12 -30.95 25.45
N LYS A 281 39.99 -32.09 26.08
CA LYS A 281 41.13 -32.81 26.64
C LYS A 281 42.09 -33.28 25.54
N ASP A 282 43.39 -32.99 25.73
CA ASP A 282 44.48 -33.40 24.82
C ASP A 282 44.27 -32.91 23.36
N PHE A 283 43.64 -31.72 23.19
CA PHE A 283 43.35 -31.17 21.88
C PHE A 283 44.57 -31.02 20.99
N THR A 284 45.73 -30.60 21.55
CA THR A 284 47.00 -30.51 20.82
C THR A 284 47.39 -31.83 20.20
N ALA A 285 47.30 -32.92 20.94
CA ALA A 285 47.58 -34.26 20.41
C ALA A 285 46.54 -34.72 19.35
N THR A 286 45.29 -34.24 19.47
CA THR A 286 44.24 -34.48 18.48
C THR A 286 44.53 -33.73 17.18
N THR A 287 44.97 -32.47 17.25
CA THR A 287 45.34 -31.68 16.06
C THR A 287 46.58 -32.21 15.32
N GLU A 288 47.46 -32.87 16.00
CA GLU A 288 48.64 -33.51 15.37
C GLU A 288 48.27 -34.79 14.56
N ARG A 289 47.14 -35.41 14.85
CA ARG A 289 46.70 -36.65 14.21
C ARG A 289 45.73 -36.46 13.06
N LEU A 290 44.85 -35.44 13.15
CA LEU A 290 43.85 -35.18 12.16
C LEU A 290 44.34 -34.17 11.12
N GLN A 291 43.76 -34.23 9.91
CA GLN A 291 44.03 -33.18 8.91
C GLN A 291 43.37 -31.86 9.35
N PRO A 292 43.99 -30.70 9.03
CA PRO A 292 43.48 -29.38 9.41
C PRO A 292 42.02 -29.13 9.01
N GLU A 293 41.61 -29.66 7.88
CA GLU A 293 40.25 -29.54 7.37
C GLU A 293 39.27 -30.36 8.22
N GLU A 294 39.67 -31.54 8.64
CA GLU A 294 38.83 -32.45 9.44
C GLU A 294 38.65 -31.88 10.85
N ILE A 295 39.73 -31.44 11.51
CA ILE A 295 39.66 -30.83 12.84
C ILE A 295 38.80 -29.56 12.80
N THR A 296 38.89 -28.75 11.72
CA THR A 296 38.07 -27.55 11.54
C THR A 296 36.60 -27.88 11.44
N LEU A 297 36.22 -28.94 10.71
CA LEU A 297 34.82 -29.37 10.59
C LEU A 297 34.28 -29.85 11.94
N LEU A 298 35.01 -30.72 12.64
CA LEU A 298 34.60 -31.25 13.96
C LEU A 298 34.47 -30.12 14.99
N LEU A 299 35.44 -29.20 15.04
CA LEU A 299 35.43 -28.08 15.98
C LEU A 299 34.31 -27.09 15.71
N ASN A 300 34.06 -26.74 14.45
CA ASN A 300 32.95 -25.86 14.08
C ASN A 300 31.57 -26.49 14.38
N GLU A 301 31.41 -27.79 14.18
CA GLU A 301 30.18 -28.50 14.56
C GLU A 301 30.02 -28.49 16.08
N TYR A 302 31.07 -28.80 16.83
CA TYR A 302 31.09 -28.71 18.29
C TYR A 302 30.67 -27.32 18.79
N PHE A 303 31.36 -26.25 18.33
CA PHE A 303 31.04 -24.89 18.74
C PHE A 303 29.63 -24.44 18.36
N THR A 304 29.14 -24.87 17.21
CA THR A 304 27.78 -24.55 16.78
C THR A 304 26.75 -25.16 17.72
N GLU A 305 26.88 -26.44 18.03
CA GLU A 305 25.97 -27.15 18.94
C GLU A 305 26.02 -26.59 20.35
N MET A 306 27.23 -26.34 20.90
CA MET A 306 27.41 -25.78 22.22
C MET A 306 26.86 -24.35 22.33
N SER A 307 27.03 -23.53 21.28
CA SER A 307 26.48 -22.16 21.25
C SER A 307 24.95 -22.14 21.21
N VAL A 308 24.33 -23.07 20.49
CA VAL A 308 22.87 -23.23 20.45
C VAL A 308 22.32 -23.61 21.84
N ILE A 309 22.99 -24.53 22.52
CA ILE A 309 22.61 -24.93 23.89
C ILE A 309 22.80 -23.75 24.85
N ALA A 310 23.92 -23.02 24.77
CA ALA A 310 24.16 -21.85 25.59
C ALA A 310 23.06 -20.79 25.44
N ALA A 311 22.70 -20.44 24.20
CA ALA A 311 21.65 -19.48 23.90
C ALA A 311 20.26 -19.93 24.44
N ARG A 312 19.95 -21.23 24.34
CA ARG A 312 18.68 -21.80 24.86
C ARG A 312 18.55 -21.63 26.37
N HIS A 313 19.63 -21.79 27.10
CA HIS A 313 19.67 -21.60 28.55
C HIS A 313 19.84 -20.13 29.00
N GLY A 314 20.03 -19.19 28.07
CA GLY A 314 20.24 -17.76 28.35
C GLY A 314 21.70 -17.42 28.67
N GLY A 315 22.66 -18.28 28.34
CA GLY A 315 24.08 -18.04 28.48
C GLY A 315 24.60 -17.08 27.40
N THR A 316 25.47 -16.18 27.78
CA THR A 316 26.18 -15.27 26.88
C THR A 316 27.53 -15.91 26.49
N VAL A 317 27.66 -16.33 25.25
CA VAL A 317 28.96 -16.82 24.73
C VAL A 317 29.89 -15.62 24.60
N ASP A 318 30.92 -15.59 25.42
CA ASP A 318 31.96 -14.53 25.38
C ASP A 318 32.86 -14.74 24.16
N LYS A 319 33.60 -15.82 24.15
CA LYS A 319 34.56 -16.16 23.08
C LYS A 319 34.96 -17.62 23.08
N PHE A 320 35.52 -18.01 21.95
CA PHE A 320 36.27 -19.24 21.79
C PHE A 320 37.76 -18.92 21.98
N ILE A 321 38.45 -19.69 22.79
CA ILE A 321 39.91 -19.52 23.10
C ILE A 321 40.62 -20.80 22.67
N GLY A 322 41.00 -20.88 21.39
CA GLY A 322 41.45 -22.15 20.81
C GLY A 322 40.30 -23.16 20.76
N ASP A 323 40.41 -24.26 21.52
CA ASP A 323 39.37 -25.27 21.71
C ASP A 323 38.53 -25.04 22.97
N ALA A 324 38.84 -24.00 23.76
CA ALA A 324 38.08 -23.65 24.95
C ALA A 324 36.91 -22.73 24.62
N LEU A 325 35.83 -22.87 25.42
CA LEU A 325 34.64 -22.07 25.32
C LEU A 325 34.38 -21.34 26.65
N LEU A 326 34.23 -20.02 26.59
CA LEU A 326 33.87 -19.17 27.73
C LEU A 326 32.46 -18.67 27.58
N ILE A 327 31.63 -18.96 28.58
CA ILE A 327 30.21 -18.52 28.67
C ILE A 327 30.00 -17.91 30.05
N PHE A 328 29.13 -16.90 30.13
CA PHE A 328 28.68 -16.38 31.42
C PHE A 328 27.18 -16.14 31.44
N PHE A 329 26.62 -16.13 32.66
CA PHE A 329 25.23 -15.83 32.95
C PHE A 329 25.15 -14.65 33.93
N GLY A 330 24.07 -13.86 33.83
CA GLY A 330 23.86 -12.70 34.69
C GLY A 330 24.07 -11.35 34.02
N ASP A 331 24.45 -11.36 32.72
CA ASP A 331 24.53 -10.16 31.86
C ASP A 331 24.47 -10.57 30.38
N PRO A 332 23.86 -9.78 29.47
CA PRO A 332 23.08 -8.55 29.74
C PRO A 332 21.73 -8.82 30.40
N GLU A 333 21.23 -10.04 30.38
CA GLU A 333 19.99 -10.45 31.04
C GLU A 333 20.31 -11.31 32.27
N THR A 334 19.56 -11.15 33.36
CA THR A 334 19.69 -11.97 34.57
C THR A 334 18.31 -12.34 35.12
N LYS A 335 18.24 -13.55 35.69
CA LYS A 335 17.09 -14.03 36.48
C LYS A 335 17.40 -14.07 37.96
N GLY A 336 18.58 -13.54 38.35
CA GLY A 336 19.12 -13.61 39.67
C GLY A 336 20.17 -14.72 39.85
N ALA A 337 21.16 -14.51 40.73
CA ALA A 337 22.36 -15.35 40.83
C ALA A 337 22.07 -16.84 41.00
N ALA A 338 21.00 -17.21 41.71
CA ALA A 338 20.62 -18.61 41.91
C ALA A 338 20.09 -19.24 40.61
N GLU A 339 19.17 -18.58 39.93
CA GLU A 339 18.59 -19.10 38.70
C GLU A 339 19.61 -19.08 37.53
N ASP A 340 20.49 -18.09 37.52
CA ASP A 340 21.61 -18.03 36.57
C ASP A 340 22.60 -19.20 36.78
N ALA A 341 22.90 -19.55 38.03
CA ALA A 341 23.75 -20.70 38.35
C ALA A 341 23.08 -22.04 37.98
N LYS A 342 21.77 -22.18 38.26
CA LYS A 342 21.00 -23.36 37.85
C LYS A 342 20.95 -23.52 36.33
N ALA A 343 20.69 -22.43 35.61
CA ALA A 343 20.67 -22.41 34.16
C ALA A 343 22.04 -22.80 33.56
N CYS A 344 23.13 -22.28 34.14
CA CYS A 344 24.50 -22.61 33.75
C CYS A 344 24.79 -24.11 33.93
N LEU A 345 24.41 -24.69 35.06
CA LEU A 345 24.62 -26.11 35.32
C LEU A 345 23.80 -26.99 34.40
N ASN A 346 22.52 -26.67 34.19
CA ASN A 346 21.67 -27.40 33.26
C ASN A 346 22.21 -27.35 31.83
N MET A 347 22.72 -26.18 31.40
CA MET A 347 23.45 -26.01 30.13
C MET A 347 24.64 -26.97 30.04
N ALA A 348 25.49 -27.01 31.08
CA ALA A 348 26.68 -27.85 31.08
C ALA A 348 26.35 -29.35 30.94
N VAL A 349 25.30 -29.81 31.65
CA VAL A 349 24.82 -31.19 31.55
C VAL A 349 24.23 -31.48 30.16
N GLU A 350 23.47 -30.55 29.58
CA GLU A 350 22.93 -30.73 28.23
C GLU A 350 24.07 -30.75 27.19
N MET A 351 25.11 -29.93 27.37
CA MET A 351 26.31 -29.95 26.53
C MET A 351 27.04 -31.31 26.58
N GLN A 352 27.18 -31.90 27.77
CA GLN A 352 27.77 -33.25 27.90
C GLN A 352 26.96 -34.31 27.14
N ARG A 353 25.62 -34.28 27.27
CA ARG A 353 24.75 -35.19 26.53
C ARG A 353 24.90 -35.04 25.03
N ARG A 354 24.86 -33.77 24.57
CA ARG A 354 25.01 -33.46 23.14
C ARG A 354 26.35 -33.90 22.59
N LEU A 355 27.42 -33.69 23.36
CA LEU A 355 28.76 -34.14 22.97
C LEU A 355 28.82 -35.67 22.84
N ALA A 356 28.20 -36.44 23.74
CA ALA A 356 28.13 -37.89 23.63
C ALA A 356 27.42 -38.32 22.33
N GLU A 357 26.32 -37.67 21.95
CA GLU A 357 25.63 -37.91 20.67
C GLU A 357 26.53 -37.59 19.47
N LEU A 358 27.22 -36.44 19.49
CA LEU A 358 28.18 -36.04 18.45
C LEU A 358 29.31 -37.07 18.32
N ASN A 359 29.83 -37.54 19.45
CA ASN A 359 30.88 -38.55 19.49
C ASN A 359 30.45 -39.87 18.83
N VAL A 360 29.21 -40.31 19.05
CA VAL A 360 28.63 -41.47 18.33
C VAL A 360 28.56 -41.22 16.83
N LYS A 361 28.09 -40.04 16.43
CA LYS A 361 28.01 -39.61 15.02
C LYS A 361 29.39 -39.62 14.36
N TRP A 362 30.39 -38.97 14.98
CA TRP A 362 31.75 -38.83 14.44
C TRP A 362 32.47 -40.18 14.33
N ARG A 363 32.27 -41.08 15.29
CA ARG A 363 32.77 -42.46 15.18
C ARG A 363 32.17 -43.20 13.98
N GLY A 364 30.85 -43.04 13.75
CA GLY A 364 30.20 -43.60 12.56
C GLY A 364 30.71 -42.99 11.24
N GLN A 365 31.37 -41.83 11.29
CA GLN A 365 32.04 -41.17 10.17
C GLN A 365 33.52 -41.52 10.04
N GLY A 366 34.08 -42.32 10.96
CA GLY A 366 35.48 -42.79 10.92
C GLY A 366 36.45 -42.04 11.86
N THR A 367 35.97 -41.14 12.74
CA THR A 367 36.81 -40.49 13.73
C THR A 367 37.11 -41.43 14.87
N GLU A 368 38.34 -41.94 14.97
CA GLU A 368 38.74 -42.96 15.94
C GLU A 368 38.72 -42.45 17.40
N GLN A 369 39.07 -41.19 17.63
CA GLN A 369 39.11 -40.61 18.97
C GLN A 369 38.28 -39.30 19.01
N PRO A 370 37.03 -39.38 19.44
CA PRO A 370 36.17 -38.24 19.58
C PRO A 370 36.59 -37.30 20.73
N PHE A 371 36.03 -36.12 20.76
CA PHE A 371 36.34 -35.12 21.78
C PHE A 371 35.87 -35.56 23.17
N ARG A 372 36.72 -35.32 24.16
CA ARG A 372 36.36 -35.39 25.59
C ARG A 372 36.56 -34.00 26.20
N VAL A 373 35.55 -33.50 26.92
CA VAL A 373 35.53 -32.12 27.39
C VAL A 373 35.57 -32.06 28.92
N ARG A 374 36.37 -31.17 29.45
CA ARG A 374 36.43 -30.82 30.88
C ARG A 374 35.66 -29.52 31.09
N MET A 375 34.86 -29.42 32.15
CA MET A 375 34.04 -28.26 32.42
C MET A 375 34.24 -27.72 33.83
N GLY A 376 34.31 -26.38 33.96
CA GLY A 376 34.45 -25.68 35.24
C GLY A 376 33.43 -24.56 35.36
N ILE A 377 32.75 -24.47 36.53
CA ILE A 377 31.74 -23.44 36.77
C ILE A 377 32.07 -22.71 38.08
N ASN A 378 32.07 -21.38 38.04
CA ASN A 378 32.25 -20.54 39.21
C ASN A 378 31.25 -19.38 39.25
N THR A 379 30.78 -19.03 40.41
CA THR A 379 29.87 -17.87 40.62
C THR A 379 30.55 -16.82 41.49
N GLY A 380 30.75 -15.61 40.95
CA GLY A 380 31.39 -14.54 41.71
C GLY A 380 31.28 -13.17 41.02
N PHE A 381 31.92 -12.16 41.64
CA PHE A 381 31.87 -10.80 41.12
C PHE A 381 32.94 -10.57 40.07
N CYS A 382 32.54 -10.25 38.86
CA CYS A 382 33.41 -9.81 37.77
C CYS A 382 33.01 -8.43 37.26
N ASN A 383 33.93 -7.75 36.60
CA ASN A 383 33.59 -6.62 35.75
C ASN A 383 33.19 -7.15 34.39
N VAL A 384 32.00 -6.76 33.91
CA VAL A 384 31.44 -7.11 32.61
C VAL A 384 31.14 -5.86 31.82
N GLY A 385 31.37 -5.86 30.52
CA GLY A 385 31.12 -4.72 29.64
C GLY A 385 32.13 -4.64 28.51
N ASN A 386 32.22 -3.45 27.92
CA ASN A 386 33.12 -3.18 26.80
C ASN A 386 34.56 -2.86 27.31
N PHE A 387 35.49 -3.71 26.95
CA PHE A 387 36.92 -3.54 27.25
C PHE A 387 37.69 -3.35 25.96
N GLY A 388 38.73 -2.54 25.97
CA GLY A 388 39.64 -2.38 24.85
C GLY A 388 39.99 -0.93 24.57
N SER A 389 40.20 -0.60 23.30
CA SER A 389 40.48 0.75 22.81
C SER A 389 39.25 1.35 22.13
N LEU A 390 39.33 2.66 21.77
CA LEU A 390 38.27 3.33 21.01
C LEU A 390 38.01 2.67 19.64
N ASP A 391 39.05 2.06 19.05
CA ASP A 391 38.97 1.44 17.72
C ASP A 391 38.63 -0.04 17.76
N ARG A 392 38.83 -0.71 18.92
CA ARG A 392 38.59 -2.14 19.08
C ARG A 392 38.13 -2.46 20.49
N MET A 393 36.92 -2.91 20.62
CA MET A 393 36.30 -3.28 21.89
C MET A 393 35.78 -4.72 21.83
N ASP A 394 35.97 -5.45 22.94
CA ASP A 394 35.38 -6.75 23.17
C ASP A 394 34.40 -6.62 24.35
N TYR A 395 33.18 -7.14 24.16
CA TYR A 395 32.25 -7.29 25.25
C TYR A 395 32.56 -8.59 25.99
N THR A 396 33.15 -8.47 27.18
CA THR A 396 33.74 -9.60 27.92
C THR A 396 33.68 -9.42 29.42
N ILE A 397 34.12 -10.43 30.15
CA ILE A 397 34.28 -10.40 31.61
C ILE A 397 35.74 -10.38 32.01
N ILE A 398 36.08 -9.60 33.03
CA ILE A 398 37.41 -9.58 33.62
C ILE A 398 37.33 -9.69 35.15
N GLY A 399 38.08 -10.62 35.73
CA GLY A 399 38.13 -10.80 37.19
C GLY A 399 38.79 -12.12 37.61
N ALA A 400 39.19 -12.19 38.87
CA ALA A 400 39.78 -13.41 39.44
C ALA A 400 38.82 -14.61 39.37
N GLU A 401 37.54 -14.34 39.39
CA GLU A 401 36.49 -15.35 39.37
C GLU A 401 36.39 -16.06 38.00
N ALA A 402 36.69 -15.38 36.90
CA ALA A 402 36.80 -15.99 35.58
C ALA A 402 38.01 -16.96 35.50
N ASN A 403 39.14 -16.53 36.08
CA ASN A 403 40.31 -17.39 36.17
C ASN A 403 40.05 -18.62 37.08
N LEU A 404 39.22 -18.49 38.12
CA LEU A 404 38.82 -19.61 38.95
C LEU A 404 38.03 -20.63 38.18
N ALA A 405 37.07 -20.19 37.35
CA ALA A 405 36.30 -21.09 36.50
C ALA A 405 37.20 -21.88 35.53
N ALA A 406 38.18 -21.20 34.89
CA ALA A 406 39.17 -21.86 34.05
C ALA A 406 40.06 -22.87 34.84
N ARG A 407 40.41 -22.54 36.08
CA ARG A 407 41.17 -23.47 36.95
C ARG A 407 40.36 -24.69 37.36
N LEU A 408 39.09 -24.50 37.69
CA LEU A 408 38.15 -25.61 37.99
C LEU A 408 38.02 -26.55 36.79
N GLN A 409 37.92 -25.99 35.57
CA GLN A 409 37.93 -26.75 34.33
C GLN A 409 39.21 -27.58 34.19
N SER A 410 40.39 -26.99 34.48
CA SER A 410 41.70 -27.67 34.27
C SER A 410 41.94 -28.87 35.21
N ILE A 411 41.26 -28.90 36.37
CA ILE A 411 41.35 -30.02 37.35
C ILE A 411 40.22 -31.02 37.18
N ALA A 412 39.22 -30.73 36.33
CA ALA A 412 38.17 -31.68 36.04
C ALA A 412 38.70 -32.89 35.29
N GLU A 413 38.21 -34.07 35.65
CA GLU A 413 38.39 -35.27 34.84
C GLU A 413 37.68 -35.09 33.48
N PRO A 414 38.14 -35.76 32.43
CA PRO A 414 37.43 -35.74 31.15
C PRO A 414 35.98 -36.17 31.30
N ASP A 415 35.08 -35.42 30.63
CA ASP A 415 33.63 -35.59 30.66
C ASP A 415 32.97 -35.32 32.03
N HIS A 416 33.69 -34.57 32.94
CA HIS A 416 33.16 -34.19 34.24
C HIS A 416 33.04 -32.67 34.40
N ILE A 417 32.17 -32.27 35.33
CA ILE A 417 31.94 -30.87 35.70
C ILE A 417 32.47 -30.64 37.11
N VAL A 418 33.30 -29.64 37.29
CA VAL A 418 33.79 -29.21 38.60
C VAL A 418 33.29 -27.79 38.90
N ILE A 419 32.67 -27.58 40.06
CA ILE A 419 32.07 -26.31 40.46
C ILE A 419 32.71 -25.77 41.70
N SER A 420 32.72 -24.44 41.88
CA SER A 420 33.13 -23.81 43.13
C SER A 420 32.14 -24.03 44.25
N TYR A 421 32.56 -23.81 45.51
CA TYR A 421 31.63 -23.82 46.64
C TYR A 421 30.51 -22.78 46.48
N GLU A 422 30.84 -21.58 46.00
CA GLU A 422 29.89 -20.50 45.75
C GLU A 422 28.80 -20.93 44.73
N THR A 423 29.17 -21.65 43.69
CA THR A 423 28.18 -22.23 42.75
C THR A 423 27.41 -23.38 43.41
N TYR A 424 28.12 -24.31 44.10
CA TYR A 424 27.48 -25.44 44.79
C TYR A 424 26.40 -24.97 45.76
N ALA A 425 26.68 -23.94 46.55
CA ALA A 425 25.70 -23.39 47.50
C ALA A 425 24.38 -22.90 46.84
N LEU A 426 24.44 -22.49 45.56
CA LEU A 426 23.27 -22.04 44.78
C LEU A 426 22.50 -23.17 44.10
N VAL A 427 23.17 -24.32 43.85
CA VAL A 427 22.61 -25.44 43.07
C VAL A 427 22.52 -26.76 43.86
N ARG A 428 22.81 -26.76 45.14
CA ARG A 428 22.90 -27.97 45.98
C ARG A 428 21.66 -28.85 46.00
N ASP A 429 20.51 -28.27 45.73
CA ASP A 429 19.22 -28.92 45.61
C ASP A 429 19.03 -29.64 44.26
N LEU A 430 19.87 -29.35 43.28
CA LEU A 430 19.82 -29.93 41.94
C LEU A 430 20.90 -30.98 41.68
N VAL A 431 21.94 -31.05 42.50
CA VAL A 431 23.10 -31.92 42.24
C VAL A 431 23.54 -32.74 43.46
N ALA A 432 23.97 -33.99 43.20
CA ALA A 432 24.89 -34.70 44.06
C ALA A 432 26.31 -34.34 43.66
N ALA A 433 27.11 -33.84 44.57
CA ALA A 433 28.50 -33.48 44.35
C ALA A 433 29.35 -33.78 45.60
N HIS A 434 30.60 -34.10 45.41
CA HIS A 434 31.52 -34.33 46.52
C HIS A 434 32.71 -33.34 46.49
N PRO A 435 33.27 -32.96 47.64
CA PRO A 435 34.36 -32.02 47.70
C PRO A 435 35.67 -32.68 47.20
N LEU A 436 36.42 -31.94 46.41
CA LEU A 436 37.78 -32.29 46.02
C LEU A 436 38.82 -31.66 46.95
N PRO A 437 40.12 -32.09 46.92
CA PRO A 437 41.16 -31.44 47.67
C PRO A 437 41.25 -29.94 47.43
N PRO A 438 41.48 -29.12 48.48
CA PRO A 438 41.56 -27.66 48.30
C PRO A 438 42.69 -27.26 47.35
N ILE A 439 42.39 -26.26 46.49
CA ILE A 439 43.35 -25.70 45.56
C ILE A 439 43.72 -24.28 45.96
N SER A 440 44.98 -23.91 45.76
CA SER A 440 45.50 -22.54 45.89
C SER A 440 45.62 -21.90 44.55
N MET A 441 45.29 -20.60 44.45
CA MET A 441 45.28 -19.89 43.19
C MET A 441 45.82 -18.47 43.33
N LYS A 442 46.67 -18.03 42.38
CA LYS A 442 47.19 -16.68 42.32
C LYS A 442 46.03 -15.67 42.22
N GLY A 443 45.94 -14.70 43.14
CA GLY A 443 44.90 -13.67 43.15
C GLY A 443 43.70 -13.99 44.03
N ILE A 444 43.64 -15.21 44.62
CA ILE A 444 42.66 -15.59 45.64
C ILE A 444 43.38 -16.00 46.92
N SER A 445 43.20 -15.23 47.99
CA SER A 445 44.00 -15.38 49.24
C SER A 445 43.61 -16.60 50.07
N ARG A 446 42.45 -17.20 49.85
CA ARG A 446 41.92 -18.35 50.56
C ARG A 446 42.02 -19.62 49.74
N PRO A 447 42.25 -20.78 50.35
CA PRO A 447 42.07 -22.06 49.67
C PRO A 447 40.65 -22.21 49.14
N VAL A 448 40.47 -22.63 47.88
CA VAL A 448 39.17 -22.91 47.30
C VAL A 448 38.93 -24.42 47.35
N VAL A 449 37.81 -24.84 47.86
CA VAL A 449 37.38 -26.24 47.83
C VAL A 449 36.46 -26.46 46.60
N PRO A 450 36.95 -27.18 45.58
CA PRO A 450 36.13 -27.52 44.44
C PRO A 450 35.16 -28.66 44.76
N TYR A 451 34.09 -28.75 44.01
CA TYR A 451 33.12 -29.84 44.08
C TYR A 451 32.99 -30.52 42.72
N ALA A 452 33.19 -31.83 42.66
CA ALA A 452 32.92 -32.62 41.45
C ALA A 452 31.44 -33.01 41.43
N VAL A 453 30.76 -32.68 40.34
CA VAL A 453 29.36 -33.07 40.08
C VAL A 453 29.29 -34.53 39.68
N GLU A 454 28.57 -35.34 40.50
CA GLU A 454 28.38 -36.76 40.22
C GLU A 454 27.09 -37.06 39.44
N ALA A 455 26.02 -36.35 39.79
CA ALA A 455 24.72 -36.60 39.18
C ALA A 455 23.79 -35.39 39.36
N MET A 456 22.82 -35.22 38.46
CA MET A 456 21.66 -34.38 38.68
C MET A 456 20.66 -35.10 39.56
N LEU A 457 19.97 -34.35 40.43
CA LEU A 457 18.89 -34.85 41.25
C LEU A 457 17.56 -34.60 40.56
N GLY A 458 16.78 -35.65 40.26
CA GLY A 458 15.44 -35.57 39.73
C GLY A 458 14.41 -35.17 40.82
N GLU A 459 13.14 -35.03 40.44
CA GLU A 459 12.05 -34.56 41.34
C GLU A 459 11.87 -35.39 42.62
N ALA A 460 12.27 -36.64 42.64
CA ALA A 460 12.23 -37.54 43.81
C ALA A 460 13.61 -37.76 44.45
N GLY A 461 14.61 -36.90 44.19
CA GLY A 461 15.97 -37.07 44.68
C GLY A 461 16.71 -38.24 44.03
N GLN A 462 16.20 -38.79 42.90
CA GLN A 462 16.85 -39.83 42.13
C GLN A 462 18.10 -39.28 41.43
N LYS A 463 19.21 -39.99 41.56
CA LYS A 463 20.45 -39.64 40.83
C LYS A 463 20.26 -39.95 39.35
N ILE A 464 20.31 -38.92 38.54
CA ILE A 464 20.31 -39.01 37.06
C ILE A 464 21.78 -38.93 36.64
N GLN A 465 22.30 -40.01 36.07
CA GLN A 465 23.69 -40.09 35.64
C GLN A 465 23.78 -40.46 34.14
N VAL A 466 24.77 -39.92 33.50
CA VAL A 466 25.18 -40.34 32.16
C VAL A 466 26.54 -41.03 32.30
N PHE A 467 26.60 -42.28 31.86
CA PHE A 467 27.82 -43.06 31.78
C PHE A 467 28.27 -43.09 30.32
N SER A 468 29.50 -42.74 30.07
CA SER A 468 30.09 -42.83 28.74
C SER A 468 31.52 -43.34 28.87
N GLU A 469 31.79 -44.53 28.36
CA GLU A 469 33.12 -45.10 28.31
C GLU A 469 33.42 -45.63 26.89
N HIS A 470 34.60 -45.33 26.43
CA HIS A 470 35.07 -45.76 25.12
C HIS A 470 36.53 -46.19 25.17
N MET A 471 36.75 -47.42 24.76
CA MET A 471 38.05 -48.02 24.59
C MET A 471 38.03 -49.10 23.50
N ALA A 472 39.18 -49.58 23.07
CA ALA A 472 39.22 -50.65 22.07
C ALA A 472 38.37 -51.84 22.50
N GLY A 473 37.32 -52.14 21.76
CA GLY A 473 36.38 -53.22 22.07
C GLY A 473 35.19 -52.86 22.97
N LEU A 474 35.10 -51.62 23.50
CA LEU A 474 33.99 -51.14 24.30
C LEU A 474 33.54 -49.75 23.86
N ASP A 475 32.27 -49.63 23.47
CA ASP A 475 31.57 -48.38 23.29
C ASP A 475 30.29 -48.38 24.12
N PHE A 476 30.30 -47.64 25.24
CA PHE A 476 29.26 -47.66 26.23
C PHE A 476 28.72 -46.27 26.49
N TYR A 477 27.43 -46.07 26.23
CA TYR A 477 26.70 -44.87 26.58
C TYR A 477 25.39 -45.24 27.27
N LEU A 478 25.17 -44.68 28.48
CA LEU A 478 23.97 -44.94 29.26
C LEU A 478 23.50 -43.64 29.92
N ASP A 479 22.36 -43.09 29.48
CA ASP A 479 21.67 -42.01 30.14
C ASP A 479 20.51 -42.56 30.98
N THR A 480 20.62 -42.47 32.29
CA THR A 480 19.62 -43.04 33.20
C THR A 480 18.33 -42.20 33.22
N SER A 481 18.31 -40.95 32.71
CA SER A 481 17.11 -40.13 32.61
C SER A 481 16.16 -40.57 31.50
N ALA A 482 16.67 -41.26 30.48
CA ALA A 482 15.93 -41.70 29.30
C ALA A 482 15.34 -43.09 29.45
N LEU A 483 15.51 -43.74 30.62
CA LEU A 483 15.14 -45.14 30.81
C LEU A 483 13.79 -45.29 31.52
N ASP A 484 12.89 -46.03 30.92
CA ASP A 484 11.72 -46.62 31.59
C ASP A 484 12.08 -47.93 32.27
N GLY A 485 11.20 -48.48 33.12
CA GLY A 485 11.41 -49.71 33.84
C GLY A 485 11.75 -50.92 32.94
N PRO A 486 11.03 -51.18 31.87
CA PRO A 486 11.33 -52.25 30.90
C PRO A 486 12.67 -52.11 30.18
N ALA A 487 13.04 -50.87 29.80
CA ALA A 487 14.35 -50.61 29.18
C ALA A 487 15.49 -50.80 30.18
N ALA A 488 15.35 -50.33 31.40
CA ALA A 488 16.34 -50.54 32.46
C ALA A 488 16.57 -52.03 32.82
N GLU A 489 15.53 -52.85 32.74
CA GLU A 489 15.67 -54.31 32.96
C GLU A 489 16.43 -55.00 31.83
N ARG A 490 16.13 -54.64 30.58
CA ARG A 490 16.88 -55.16 29.39
C ARG A 490 18.36 -54.78 29.46
N ILE A 491 18.65 -53.53 29.74
CA ILE A 491 20.04 -53.03 29.87
C ILE A 491 20.76 -53.76 31.01
N ARG A 492 20.12 -53.95 32.18
CA ARG A 492 20.67 -54.70 33.29
C ARG A 492 21.01 -56.18 32.93
N ALA A 493 20.17 -56.82 32.09
CA ALA A 493 20.45 -58.16 31.60
C ALA A 493 21.67 -58.17 30.67
N THR A 494 21.71 -57.22 29.68
CA THR A 494 22.85 -57.10 28.74
C THR A 494 24.15 -56.81 29.46
N LEU A 495 24.17 -55.94 30.46
CA LEU A 495 25.34 -55.63 31.26
C LEU A 495 25.83 -56.81 32.06
N ARG A 496 24.93 -57.61 32.66
CA ARG A 496 25.28 -58.87 33.37
C ARG A 496 25.93 -59.87 32.42
N ASP A 497 25.37 -60.02 31.22
CA ASP A 497 25.93 -60.94 30.21
C ASP A 497 27.32 -60.49 29.75
N ALA A 498 27.51 -59.18 29.54
CA ALA A 498 28.80 -58.58 29.19
C ALA A 498 29.85 -58.76 30.33
N MET A 499 29.47 -58.52 31.60
CA MET A 499 30.34 -58.76 32.76
C MET A 499 30.73 -60.24 32.88
N ALA A 500 29.79 -61.17 32.69
CA ALA A 500 30.09 -62.59 32.73
C ALA A 500 31.00 -63.02 31.57
N ALA A 501 30.95 -62.36 30.42
CA ALA A 501 31.88 -62.58 29.31
C ALA A 501 33.30 -62.10 29.64
N LEU A 502 33.44 -60.94 30.29
CA LEU A 502 34.73 -60.38 30.74
C LEU A 502 35.35 -61.29 31.83
N GLU A 503 34.60 -61.73 32.82
CA GLU A 503 35.08 -62.67 33.84
C GLU A 503 35.63 -64.00 33.24
N ARG A 504 35.02 -64.43 32.15
CA ARG A 504 35.54 -65.62 31.42
C ARG A 504 36.87 -65.38 30.74
N LEU A 505 37.15 -64.17 30.31
CA LEU A 505 38.44 -63.75 29.75
C LEU A 505 39.56 -63.70 30.82
N GLU A 506 39.23 -63.21 32.04
CA GLU A 506 40.14 -63.19 33.18
C GLU A 506 40.44 -64.60 33.77
N GLY A 507 39.48 -65.54 33.71
CA GLY A 507 39.65 -66.89 34.19
C GLY A 507 40.43 -67.85 33.28
N GLY A 508 40.65 -67.39 32.03
CA GLY A 508 41.48 -68.14 31.05
C GLY A 508 42.93 -67.69 31.08
N GLY A 509 43.70 -68.12 32.09
CA GLY A 509 45.18 -67.92 32.09
C GLY A 509 45.80 -68.61 30.85
N PRO A 510 46.97 -68.09 30.35
CA PRO A 510 47.62 -68.65 29.17
C PRO A 510 47.96 -70.15 29.40
N PRO A 511 47.81 -70.97 28.40
CA PRO A 511 48.18 -72.38 28.54
C PRO A 511 49.67 -72.54 28.93
N VAL A 512 49.88 -73.12 30.09
CA VAL A 512 51.26 -73.48 30.57
C VAL A 512 51.86 -74.38 29.50
N ALA A 513 52.91 -73.92 28.83
CA ALA A 513 53.71 -74.74 27.93
C ALA A 513 54.38 -75.87 28.74
N THR A 514 53.95 -77.11 28.58
CA THR A 514 54.62 -78.27 29.07
C THR A 514 55.97 -78.47 28.37
N PRO A 515 57.11 -78.63 29.10
CA PRO A 515 58.42 -78.84 28.49
C PRO A 515 58.41 -80.17 27.80
N GLY A 516 58.58 -80.16 26.48
CA GLY A 516 58.78 -81.32 25.70
C GLY A 516 60.08 -82.08 26.13
N THR A 517 59.93 -83.27 26.52
CA THR A 517 61.03 -84.22 26.74
C THR A 517 61.79 -84.43 25.42
N ALA A 518 63.09 -84.14 25.48
CA ALA A 518 64.05 -84.49 24.45
C ALA A 518 64.16 -86.04 24.30
N ASN A 519 64.13 -86.44 23.07
CA ASN A 519 64.97 -87.55 22.54
C ASN A 519 65.25 -87.25 21.06
#